data_ae3cae6bf4422259fb0048a2721dd14e
#
_entry.id   ae3cae6bf4422259fb0048a2721dd14e
#
_cell.length_a   1.000
_cell.length_b   1.000
_cell.length_c   1.000
_cell.angle_alpha   90.00
_cell.angle_beta   90.00
_cell.angle_gamma   90.00
#
_symmetry.space_group_name_H-M   'P 1'
#
loop_
_entity.id
_entity.type
_entity.pdbx_description
1 polymer ?
#
loop_
_entity_poly.entity_id
_entity_poly.type
_entity_poly.pdbx_seq_one_letter_code
_entity_poly.pdbx_strand_id
1 'polypeptide(L)'
;IITMNGQRYFLAGTQQNKTHVFGDMYAAGRSKWTSRQFQFDAGVEIDLGRVLKGLTFKTVYAVDYATSYSTSYDNEYAIYTPTWSMYNGKEYITDLKQEGLDKKSGNQNINGSDADMTMLWTGQFNYDRTFAAKHNVSAMLVAGAFRQTLAGEYHRVANANLGILA
;
A
#
# COMPACT_ATOMS: atom_id res chain seq x y z
N ILE A 1 2.09 29.92 20.86
CA ILE A 1 0.67 29.82 21.25
C ILE A 1 0.45 30.74 22.44
N ILE A 2 -0.57 31.55 22.38
CA ILE A 2 -1.07 32.29 23.53
C ILE A 2 -2.49 31.85 23.88
N THR A 3 -2.85 31.97 25.15
CA THR A 3 -4.20 31.67 25.62
C THR A 3 -4.83 32.94 26.18
N MET A 4 -5.94 33.34 25.61
CA MET A 4 -6.74 34.48 26.07
C MET A 4 -8.20 34.05 26.26
N ASN A 5 -8.77 34.32 27.41
CA ASN A 5 -10.14 33.93 27.76
C ASN A 5 -10.45 32.44 27.54
N GLY A 6 -9.46 31.56 27.80
CA GLY A 6 -9.60 30.11 27.62
C GLY A 6 -9.41 29.61 26.17
N GLN A 7 -9.31 30.51 25.19
CA GLN A 7 -9.09 30.18 23.78
C GLN A 7 -7.61 30.26 23.43
N ARG A 8 -7.13 29.30 22.63
CA ARG A 8 -5.74 29.23 22.16
C ARG A 8 -5.62 29.90 20.80
N TYR A 9 -4.61 30.73 20.66
CA TYR A 9 -4.29 31.44 19.43
C TYR A 9 -2.90 31.04 18.94
N PHE A 10 -2.79 30.64 17.68
CA PHE A 10 -1.52 30.35 17.04
C PHE A 10 -0.94 31.64 16.47
N LEU A 11 0.15 32.13 17.05
CA LEU A 11 0.82 33.32 16.56
C LEU A 11 1.65 33.01 15.32
N ALA A 12 1.64 33.90 14.34
CA ALA A 12 2.53 33.84 13.19
C ALA A 12 4.00 33.84 13.65
N GLY A 13 4.83 33.01 13.00
CA GLY A 13 6.25 32.93 13.34
C GLY A 13 7.02 34.17 12.97
N THR A 14 6.83 34.69 11.74
CA THR A 14 7.38 35.96 11.23
C THR A 14 6.40 36.57 10.24
N GLN A 15 6.64 37.86 9.86
CA GLN A 15 5.85 38.52 8.81
C GLN A 15 5.93 37.81 7.45
N GLN A 16 7.03 37.09 7.18
CA GLN A 16 7.26 36.37 5.94
C GLN A 16 6.81 34.91 6.04
N ASN A 17 6.88 34.32 7.24
CA ASN A 17 6.53 32.93 7.45
C ASN A 17 5.32 32.83 8.38
N LYS A 18 4.13 32.81 7.76
CA LYS A 18 2.84 32.86 8.42
C LYS A 18 2.36 31.47 8.89
N THR A 19 3.27 30.55 9.21
CA THR A 19 2.95 29.24 9.73
C THR A 19 3.31 29.14 11.23
N HIS A 20 2.69 28.22 11.92
CA HIS A 20 2.97 27.94 13.30
C HIS A 20 3.18 26.44 13.49
N VAL A 21 4.36 26.03 13.96
CA VAL A 21 4.76 24.62 14.07
C VAL A 21 3.70 23.75 14.79
N PHE A 22 3.17 24.21 15.92
CA PHE A 22 2.11 23.49 16.61
C PHE A 22 0.77 23.54 15.88
N GLY A 23 0.48 24.61 15.13
CA GLY A 23 -0.68 24.69 14.25
C GLY A 23 -0.61 23.64 13.15
N ASP A 24 0.55 23.54 12.49
CA ASP A 24 0.80 22.53 11.46
C ASP A 24 0.69 21.10 11.99
N MET A 25 1.18 20.86 13.21
CA MET A 25 1.13 19.51 13.81
C MET A 25 -0.28 19.09 14.26
N TYR A 26 -1.09 20.00 14.78
CA TYR A 26 -2.34 19.64 15.46
C TYR A 26 -3.61 20.11 14.77
N ALA A 27 -3.54 21.15 13.95
CA ALA A 27 -4.71 21.78 13.35
C ALA A 27 -4.72 21.74 11.82
N ALA A 28 -3.57 21.64 11.16
CA ALA A 28 -3.48 21.58 9.71
C ALA A 28 -4.03 20.28 9.13
N GLY A 29 -4.34 20.32 7.86
CA GLY A 29 -4.65 19.14 7.05
C GLY A 29 -3.48 18.16 7.01
N ARG A 30 -3.81 16.91 6.80
CA ARG A 30 -2.79 15.84 6.70
C ARG A 30 -3.14 14.87 5.59
N SER A 31 -2.13 14.34 4.97
CA SER A 31 -2.25 13.23 4.04
C SER A 31 -1.54 12.00 4.61
N LYS A 32 -2.18 10.84 4.48
CA LYS A 32 -1.64 9.55 4.86
C LYS A 32 -1.71 8.61 3.68
N TRP A 33 -0.57 8.14 3.23
CA TRP A 33 -0.49 7.08 2.24
C TRP A 33 -0.54 5.71 2.94
N THR A 34 -1.29 4.79 2.39
CA THR A 34 -1.44 3.43 2.90
C THR A 34 -1.23 2.46 1.75
N SER A 35 -0.33 1.50 1.94
CA SER A 35 -0.13 0.36 1.05
C SER A 35 -0.34 -0.93 1.84
N ARG A 36 -0.98 -1.89 1.19
CA ARG A 36 -1.21 -3.23 1.74
C ARG A 36 -0.89 -4.24 0.67
N GLN A 37 -0.19 -5.29 1.05
CA GLN A 37 0.12 -6.41 0.18
C GLN A 37 -0.31 -7.70 0.89
N PHE A 38 -0.90 -8.59 0.11
CA PHE A 38 -1.28 -9.92 0.54
C PHE A 38 -0.77 -10.93 -0.48
N GLN A 39 -0.06 -11.95 0.00
CA GLN A 39 0.46 -13.04 -0.82
C GLN A 39 -0.03 -14.36 -0.24
N PHE A 40 -0.48 -15.24 -1.11
CA PHE A 40 -0.96 -16.55 -0.75
C PHE A 40 -0.53 -17.57 -1.80
N ASP A 41 0.07 -18.68 -1.35
CA ASP A 41 0.44 -19.82 -2.16
C ASP A 41 -0.20 -21.06 -1.56
N ALA A 42 -0.80 -21.87 -2.42
CA ALA A 42 -1.27 -23.21 -2.05
C ALA A 42 -0.80 -24.22 -3.08
N GLY A 43 -0.21 -25.29 -2.60
CA GLY A 43 0.27 -26.40 -3.43
C GLY A 43 -0.26 -27.73 -2.95
N VAL A 44 -0.54 -28.61 -3.92
CA VAL A 44 -0.93 -30.01 -3.66
C VAL A 44 -0.07 -30.92 -4.51
N GLU A 45 0.47 -31.96 -3.91
CA GLU A 45 1.19 -33.02 -4.59
C GLU A 45 0.48 -34.35 -4.34
N ILE A 46 0.24 -35.09 -5.41
CA ILE A 46 -0.51 -36.33 -5.40
C ILE A 46 0.35 -37.45 -6.01
N ASP A 47 0.59 -38.51 -5.27
CA ASP A 47 1.19 -39.73 -5.81
C ASP A 47 0.16 -40.51 -6.63
N LEU A 48 0.41 -40.60 -7.93
CA LEU A 48 -0.39 -41.35 -8.89
C LEU A 48 0.21 -42.73 -9.19
N GLY A 49 1.08 -43.22 -8.33
CA GLY A 49 1.76 -44.52 -8.47
C GLY A 49 0.84 -45.72 -8.59
N ARG A 50 -0.42 -45.59 -8.13
CA ARG A 50 -1.48 -46.60 -8.34
C ARG A 50 -1.97 -46.67 -9.79
N VAL A 51 -1.93 -45.57 -10.49
CA VAL A 51 -2.33 -45.48 -11.92
C VAL A 51 -1.13 -45.86 -12.80
N LEU A 52 0.01 -45.24 -12.51
CA LEU A 52 1.26 -45.48 -13.23
C LEU A 52 2.43 -45.36 -12.25
N LYS A 53 3.19 -46.47 -12.06
CA LYS A 53 4.34 -46.45 -11.16
C LYS A 53 5.37 -45.39 -11.56
N GLY A 54 5.71 -44.50 -10.61
CA GLY A 54 6.63 -43.40 -10.81
C GLY A 54 6.00 -42.10 -11.30
N LEU A 55 4.65 -42.05 -11.36
CA LEU A 55 3.93 -40.83 -11.73
C LEU A 55 3.50 -40.05 -10.48
N THR A 56 3.81 -38.76 -10.48
CA THR A 56 3.31 -37.80 -9.49
C THR A 56 2.69 -36.59 -10.20
N PHE A 57 1.68 -36.00 -9.59
CA PHE A 57 1.07 -34.75 -10.03
C PHE A 57 1.24 -33.70 -8.95
N LYS A 58 1.74 -32.52 -9.36
CA LYS A 58 1.88 -31.37 -8.48
C LYS A 58 1.15 -30.18 -9.09
N THR A 59 0.37 -29.49 -8.28
CA THR A 59 -0.25 -28.22 -8.69
C THR A 59 -0.01 -27.16 -7.64
N VAL A 60 0.22 -25.93 -8.09
CA VAL A 60 0.41 -24.76 -7.23
C VAL A 60 -0.48 -23.64 -7.76
N TYR A 61 -1.16 -22.98 -6.86
CA TYR A 61 -1.91 -21.78 -7.09
C TYR A 61 -1.37 -20.67 -6.20
N ALA A 62 -1.02 -19.53 -6.81
CA ALA A 62 -0.48 -18.39 -6.13
C ALA A 62 -1.30 -17.14 -6.46
N VAL A 63 -1.51 -16.30 -5.45
CA VAL A 63 -2.16 -15.00 -5.58
C VAL A 63 -1.29 -13.96 -4.88
N ASP A 64 -0.99 -12.89 -5.59
CA ASP A 64 -0.39 -11.69 -5.05
C ASP A 64 -1.34 -10.52 -5.29
N TYR A 65 -1.72 -9.84 -4.23
CA TYR A 65 -2.63 -8.70 -4.26
C TYR A 65 -2.01 -7.52 -3.52
N ALA A 66 -1.88 -6.41 -4.21
CA ALA A 66 -1.39 -5.17 -3.65
C ALA A 66 -2.42 -4.07 -3.86
N THR A 67 -2.64 -3.25 -2.85
CA THR A 67 -3.48 -2.05 -2.95
C THR A 67 -2.82 -0.88 -2.27
N SER A 68 -2.95 0.29 -2.86
CA SER A 68 -2.47 1.54 -2.31
C SER A 68 -3.51 2.64 -2.46
N TYR A 69 -3.57 3.53 -1.48
CA TYR A 69 -4.42 4.70 -1.53
C TYR A 69 -3.90 5.78 -0.59
N SER A 70 -4.21 7.02 -0.90
CA SER A 70 -3.94 8.17 -0.05
C SER A 70 -5.23 8.68 0.57
N THR A 71 -5.20 8.95 1.86
CA THR A 71 -6.28 9.59 2.61
C THR A 71 -5.85 10.98 3.01
N SER A 72 -6.63 12.00 2.69
CA SER A 72 -6.35 13.37 3.08
C SER A 72 -7.51 14.00 3.84
N TYR A 73 -7.17 14.90 4.75
CA TYR A 73 -8.10 15.76 5.46
C TYR A 73 -7.69 17.21 5.16
N ASP A 74 -8.62 18.00 4.64
CA ASP A 74 -8.41 19.41 4.35
C ASP A 74 -8.80 20.24 5.57
N ASN A 75 -7.89 20.34 6.53
CA ASN A 75 -8.06 21.22 7.67
C ASN A 75 -7.17 22.45 7.47
N GLU A 76 -7.71 23.60 7.75
CA GLU A 76 -6.99 24.87 7.80
C GLU A 76 -7.11 25.44 9.22
N TYR A 77 -6.17 26.22 9.63
CA TYR A 77 -6.20 26.90 10.92
C TYR A 77 -5.86 28.38 10.75
N ALA A 78 -6.49 29.22 11.56
CA ALA A 78 -6.21 30.64 11.59
C ALA A 78 -4.90 30.92 12.32
N ILE A 79 -4.13 31.85 11.79
CA ILE A 79 -2.93 32.40 12.40
C ILE A 79 -3.21 33.84 12.81
N TYR A 80 -2.55 34.27 13.86
CA TYR A 80 -2.74 35.59 14.42
C TYR A 80 -1.41 36.35 14.45
N THR A 81 -1.39 37.51 13.81
CA THR A 81 -0.25 38.43 13.86
C THR A 81 -0.46 39.42 15.00
N PRO A 82 0.40 39.41 16.03
CA PRO A 82 0.25 40.29 17.18
C PRO A 82 0.78 41.69 16.86
N THR A 83 0.10 42.70 17.35
CA THR A 83 0.62 44.07 17.46
C THR A 83 1.12 44.28 18.88
N TRP A 84 2.39 44.65 19.00
CA TRP A 84 3.03 44.84 20.29
C TRP A 84 3.08 46.33 20.68
N SER A 85 2.91 46.60 21.95
CA SER A 85 3.08 47.94 22.54
C SER A 85 3.84 47.85 23.87
N MET A 86 4.52 48.92 24.24
CA MET A 86 5.27 48.97 25.51
C MET A 86 4.52 49.83 26.53
N TYR A 87 4.36 49.32 27.75
CA TYR A 87 3.86 50.04 28.89
C TYR A 87 4.66 49.67 30.15
N ASN A 88 5.18 50.69 30.87
CA ASN A 88 6.03 50.48 32.05
C ASN A 88 7.20 49.52 31.80
N GLY A 89 7.85 49.59 30.63
CA GLY A 89 9.01 48.76 30.29
C GLY A 89 8.67 47.30 29.99
N LYS A 90 7.40 46.92 29.89
CA LYS A 90 6.95 45.57 29.49
C LYS A 90 6.22 45.61 28.17
N GLU A 91 6.54 44.64 27.34
CA GLU A 91 5.82 44.41 26.09
C GLU A 91 4.51 43.68 26.33
N TYR A 92 3.43 44.13 25.70
CA TYR A 92 2.14 43.46 25.71
C TYR A 92 1.49 43.53 24.35
N ILE A 93 0.61 42.59 24.08
CA ILE A 93 -0.13 42.49 22.82
C ILE A 93 -1.37 43.38 22.94
N THR A 94 -1.48 44.36 22.05
CA THR A 94 -2.61 45.29 21.97
C THR A 94 -3.68 44.82 21.01
N ASP A 95 -3.29 44.10 19.97
CA ASP A 95 -4.20 43.63 18.91
C ASP A 95 -3.70 42.32 18.33
N LEU A 96 -4.64 41.50 17.85
CA LEU A 96 -4.41 40.24 17.17
C LEU A 96 -5.12 40.27 15.81
N LYS A 97 -4.39 40.49 14.74
CA LYS A 97 -4.94 40.41 13.40
C LYS A 97 -5.01 38.96 12.97
N GLN A 98 -6.23 38.47 12.73
CA GLN A 98 -6.46 37.13 12.19
C GLN A 98 -6.10 37.08 10.71
N GLU A 99 -5.39 36.03 10.33
CA GLU A 99 -5.11 35.66 8.94
C GLU A 99 -5.51 34.20 8.72
N GLY A 100 -6.29 33.94 7.68
CA GLY A 100 -6.88 32.63 7.43
C GLY A 100 -8.13 32.37 8.27
N LEU A 101 -8.69 31.20 8.07
CA LEU A 101 -9.90 30.76 8.77
C LEU A 101 -9.65 29.36 9.38
N ASP A 102 -10.26 29.11 10.53
CA ASP A 102 -10.32 27.77 11.06
C ASP A 102 -11.34 26.95 10.27
N LYS A 103 -10.86 25.96 9.53
CA LYS A 103 -11.70 25.05 8.76
C LYS A 103 -11.36 23.62 9.17
N LYS A 104 -12.29 22.96 9.76
CA LYS A 104 -12.21 21.52 10.03
C LYS A 104 -13.04 20.78 9.00
N SER A 105 -12.40 20.05 8.11
CA SER A 105 -13.08 19.14 7.21
C SER A 105 -13.42 17.85 7.98
N GLY A 106 -14.71 17.56 8.15
CA GLY A 106 -15.15 16.27 8.64
C GLY A 106 -15.04 15.16 7.60
N ASN A 107 -14.77 15.51 6.35
CA ASN A 107 -14.71 14.58 5.22
C ASN A 107 -13.28 14.09 4.99
N GLN A 108 -13.17 12.79 4.87
CA GLN A 108 -11.95 12.12 4.45
C GLN A 108 -11.99 11.93 2.94
N ASN A 109 -11.01 12.49 2.24
CA ASN A 109 -10.86 12.28 0.81
C ASN A 109 -9.94 11.09 0.57
N ILE A 110 -10.36 10.16 -0.31
CA ILE A 110 -9.55 9.04 -0.76
C ILE A 110 -9.11 9.35 -2.18
N ASN A 111 -7.81 9.44 -2.38
CA ASN A 111 -7.20 9.80 -3.66
C ASN A 111 -6.21 8.72 -4.09
N GLY A 112 -6.08 8.53 -5.41
CA GLY A 112 -5.07 7.66 -5.99
C GLY A 112 -5.18 6.21 -5.49
N SER A 113 -6.41 5.66 -5.47
CA SER A 113 -6.55 4.24 -5.19
C SER A 113 -6.08 3.41 -6.37
N ASP A 114 -5.17 2.51 -6.11
CA ASP A 114 -4.63 1.55 -7.07
C ASP A 114 -4.72 0.14 -6.49
N ALA A 115 -4.97 -0.83 -7.36
CA ALA A 115 -5.06 -2.23 -6.96
C ALA A 115 -4.48 -3.13 -8.06
N ASP A 116 -3.44 -3.84 -7.71
CA ASP A 116 -2.76 -4.82 -8.54
C ASP A 116 -3.06 -6.22 -8.04
N MET A 117 -3.36 -7.13 -8.96
CA MET A 117 -3.57 -8.53 -8.64
C MET A 117 -2.88 -9.42 -9.66
N THR A 118 -2.06 -10.32 -9.16
CA THR A 118 -1.40 -11.36 -9.94
C THR A 118 -1.86 -12.72 -9.48
N MET A 119 -2.27 -13.55 -10.42
CA MET A 119 -2.64 -14.95 -10.20
C MET A 119 -1.76 -15.85 -11.05
N LEU A 120 -1.21 -16.86 -10.45
CA LEU A 120 -0.41 -17.89 -11.09
C LEU A 120 -1.00 -19.26 -10.76
N TRP A 121 -1.18 -20.06 -11.77
CA TRP A 121 -1.48 -21.48 -11.62
C TRP A 121 -0.45 -22.30 -12.39
N THR A 122 0.09 -23.36 -11.79
CA THR A 122 0.94 -24.33 -12.43
C THR A 122 0.46 -25.72 -12.11
N GLY A 123 0.42 -26.56 -13.11
CA GLY A 123 0.18 -28.00 -12.99
C GLY A 123 1.35 -28.76 -13.62
N GLN A 124 1.85 -29.78 -12.95
CA GLN A 124 3.03 -30.52 -13.35
C GLN A 124 2.82 -32.01 -13.13
N PHE A 125 3.03 -32.79 -14.18
CA PHE A 125 3.17 -34.24 -14.10
C PHE A 125 4.65 -34.58 -14.14
N ASN A 126 5.14 -35.35 -13.17
CA ASN A 126 6.48 -35.90 -13.15
C ASN A 126 6.36 -37.43 -13.23
N TYR A 127 7.17 -37.99 -14.12
CA TYR A 127 7.31 -39.44 -14.26
C TYR A 127 8.77 -39.80 -14.10
N ASP A 128 9.08 -40.64 -13.13
CA ASP A 128 10.41 -41.17 -12.87
C ASP A 128 10.33 -42.65 -12.67
N ARG A 129 11.02 -43.41 -13.51
CA ARG A 129 11.04 -44.88 -13.38
C ARG A 129 12.32 -45.48 -13.91
N THR A 130 12.82 -46.46 -13.12
CA THR A 130 13.92 -47.33 -13.52
C THR A 130 13.38 -48.64 -14.09
N PHE A 131 13.76 -48.96 -15.32
CA PHE A 131 13.42 -50.18 -15.99
C PHE A 131 14.63 -51.14 -15.97
N ALA A 132 14.33 -52.43 -15.73
CA ALA A 132 15.33 -53.51 -15.72
C ALA A 132 16.59 -53.19 -14.85
N ALA A 133 16.45 -52.38 -13.81
CA ALA A 133 17.52 -51.91 -12.93
C ALA A 133 18.72 -51.23 -13.65
N LYS A 134 18.54 -50.81 -14.91
CA LYS A 134 19.61 -50.24 -15.76
C LYS A 134 19.21 -48.95 -16.49
N HIS A 135 17.93 -48.80 -16.78
CA HIS A 135 17.46 -47.65 -17.59
C HIS A 135 16.59 -46.74 -16.73
N ASN A 136 17.03 -45.52 -16.51
CA ASN A 136 16.28 -44.49 -15.80
C ASN A 136 15.62 -43.60 -16.85
N VAL A 137 14.29 -43.49 -16.75
CA VAL A 137 13.52 -42.57 -17.63
C VAL A 137 12.81 -41.56 -16.73
N SER A 138 13.06 -40.29 -17.01
CA SER A 138 12.38 -39.18 -16.35
C SER A 138 11.69 -38.33 -17.41
N ALA A 139 10.43 -38.00 -17.18
CA ALA A 139 9.65 -37.10 -18.02
C ALA A 139 8.89 -36.10 -17.16
N MET A 140 8.78 -34.89 -17.65
CA MET A 140 8.06 -33.82 -16.97
C MET A 140 7.17 -33.08 -17.98
N LEU A 141 5.89 -32.97 -17.64
CA LEU A 141 4.93 -32.15 -18.37
C LEU A 141 4.46 -31.03 -17.45
N VAL A 142 4.67 -29.78 -17.83
CA VAL A 142 4.27 -28.60 -17.07
C VAL A 142 3.29 -27.78 -17.90
N ALA A 143 2.17 -27.40 -17.28
CA ALA A 143 1.23 -26.42 -17.82
C ALA A 143 1.09 -25.27 -16.82
N GLY A 144 1.02 -24.03 -17.30
CA GLY A 144 0.87 -22.87 -16.45
C GLY A 144 -0.06 -21.84 -17.06
N ALA A 145 -0.74 -21.12 -16.20
CA ALA A 145 -1.54 -19.97 -16.56
C ALA A 145 -1.21 -18.79 -15.61
N PHE A 146 -1.00 -17.64 -16.19
CA PHE A 146 -0.69 -16.41 -15.51
C PHE A 146 -1.73 -15.35 -15.87
N ARG A 147 -2.21 -14.63 -14.87
CA ARG A 147 -3.10 -13.50 -15.06
C ARG A 147 -2.61 -12.36 -14.16
N GLN A 148 -2.41 -11.20 -14.75
CA GLN A 148 -2.09 -9.97 -14.03
C GLN A 148 -3.11 -8.90 -14.38
N THR A 149 -3.55 -8.18 -13.37
CA THR A 149 -4.40 -6.99 -13.48
C THR A 149 -3.61 -5.83 -12.89
N LEU A 150 -3.29 -4.82 -13.70
CA LEU A 150 -2.58 -3.60 -13.31
C LEU A 150 -3.44 -2.41 -13.72
N ALA A 151 -3.84 -1.56 -12.79
CA ALA A 151 -4.59 -0.33 -13.09
C ALA A 151 -5.76 -0.51 -14.09
N GLY A 152 -6.45 -1.66 -14.04
CA GLY A 152 -7.55 -1.98 -14.95
C GLY A 152 -7.18 -2.70 -16.25
N GLU A 153 -5.89 -2.90 -16.54
CA GLU A 153 -5.41 -3.68 -17.67
C GLU A 153 -5.25 -5.17 -17.30
N TYR A 154 -5.49 -6.04 -18.29
CA TYR A 154 -5.39 -7.49 -18.09
C TYR A 154 -4.31 -8.09 -18.98
N HIS A 155 -3.36 -8.77 -18.36
CA HIS A 155 -2.40 -9.63 -19.04
C HIS A 155 -2.68 -11.08 -18.71
N ARG A 156 -2.79 -11.92 -19.74
CA ARG A 156 -3.00 -13.37 -19.59
C ARG A 156 -2.01 -14.11 -20.45
N VAL A 157 -1.33 -15.08 -19.85
CA VAL A 157 -0.43 -15.99 -20.54
C VAL A 157 -0.76 -17.41 -20.10
N ALA A 158 -0.88 -18.32 -21.06
CA ALA A 158 -0.98 -19.75 -20.80
C ALA A 158 0.09 -20.47 -21.62
N ASN A 159 0.81 -21.37 -21.02
CA ASN A 159 1.88 -22.14 -21.66
C ASN A 159 1.89 -23.59 -21.18
N ALA A 160 2.41 -24.47 -22.02
CA ALA A 160 2.68 -25.85 -21.64
C ALA A 160 4.03 -26.28 -22.23
N ASN A 161 4.81 -26.98 -21.42
CA ASN A 161 6.14 -27.46 -21.79
C ASN A 161 6.25 -28.95 -21.45
N LEU A 162 6.88 -29.72 -22.33
CA LEU A 162 7.20 -31.13 -22.12
C LEU A 162 8.70 -31.30 -22.12
N GLY A 163 9.26 -31.87 -21.05
CA GLY A 163 10.65 -32.28 -20.94
C GLY A 163 10.77 -33.79 -20.75
N ILE A 164 11.66 -34.43 -21.47
CA ILE A 164 11.98 -35.85 -21.34
C ILE A 164 13.49 -35.99 -21.22
N LEU A 165 13.91 -36.76 -20.23
CA LEU A 165 15.29 -37.18 -20.00
C LEU A 165 15.33 -38.67 -19.88
N ALA A 166 16.25 -39.33 -20.62
CA ALA A 166 16.43 -40.78 -20.60
C ALA A 166 17.90 -41.14 -20.36
#